data_19a45e4748b31ee52b50389b3d94239b
#
_entry.id   19a45e4748b31ee52b50389b3d94239b
#
_cell.length_a   1.000
_cell.length_b   1.000
_cell.length_c   1.000
_cell.angle_alpha   90.00
_cell.angle_beta   90.00
_cell.angle_gamma   90.00
#
_symmetry.space_group_name_H-M   'P 1'
#
loop_
_entity.id
_entity.type
_entity.pdbx_description
1 polymer ?
#
loop_
_entity_poly.entity_id
_entity_poly.type
_entity_poly.pdbx_seq_one_letter_code
_entity_poly.pdbx_strand_id
1 'polypeptide(L)'
;EERLFAVREHFIGELAALSEADRRRLADFLCVKCHFVVVLSRDIDRAHHFFTVLNERGRSLQRNDILKAELLKGVPPERAGDALALWEEASSKLGPAFETFFSHLFSIHGHSESKIITGVRRLVNDTGGPEPFLKSIVTPLAHSYHVLRSAADIELSIDAEARRYLVYLGRLPEGDWAPAGILALKQYQDDPVRATLLLKEIDRLAHLLRL
;
A
#
# COMPACT_ATOMS: atom_id res chain seq x y z
N GLU A 1 14.69 -8.65 -14.81
CA GLU A 1 15.35 -9.72 -15.61
C GLU A 1 15.90 -10.82 -14.70
N GLU A 2 16.68 -10.52 -13.65
CA GLU A 2 17.25 -11.52 -12.72
C GLU A 2 16.22 -12.50 -12.14
N ARG A 3 15.03 -12.00 -11.73
CA ARG A 3 13.97 -12.87 -11.21
C ARG A 3 13.42 -13.85 -12.26
N LEU A 4 13.34 -13.44 -13.51
CA LEU A 4 12.91 -14.33 -14.60
C LEU A 4 13.95 -15.40 -14.87
N PHE A 5 15.22 -15.07 -14.83
CA PHE A 5 16.31 -16.04 -14.94
C PHE A 5 16.28 -17.04 -13.77
N ALA A 6 16.13 -16.58 -12.54
CA ALA A 6 16.06 -17.44 -11.38
C ALA A 6 14.88 -18.42 -11.46
N VAL A 7 13.70 -17.95 -11.88
CA VAL A 7 12.51 -18.79 -12.09
C VAL A 7 12.75 -19.81 -13.21
N ARG A 8 13.36 -19.39 -14.32
CA ARG A 8 13.70 -20.28 -15.44
C ARG A 8 14.66 -21.40 -14.98
N GLU A 9 15.73 -21.05 -14.27
CA GLU A 9 16.71 -22.03 -13.78
C GLU A 9 16.08 -22.99 -12.78
N HIS A 10 15.20 -22.50 -11.91
CA HIS A 10 14.43 -23.35 -11.00
C HIS A 10 13.59 -24.37 -11.78
N PHE A 11 12.81 -23.93 -12.78
CA PHE A 11 12.02 -24.84 -13.60
C PHE A 11 12.87 -25.84 -14.38
N ILE A 12 14.01 -25.41 -14.92
CA ILE A 12 14.94 -26.32 -15.61
C ILE A 12 15.44 -27.41 -14.64
N GLY A 13 15.80 -27.04 -13.41
CA GLY A 13 16.23 -27.98 -12.38
C GLY A 13 15.15 -29.00 -12.02
N GLU A 14 13.93 -28.52 -11.76
CA GLU A 14 12.78 -29.38 -11.44
C GLU A 14 12.43 -30.35 -12.59
N LEU A 15 12.42 -29.85 -13.82
CA LEU A 15 12.15 -30.67 -14.99
C LEU A 15 13.27 -31.68 -15.28
N ALA A 16 14.53 -31.36 -14.97
CA ALA A 16 15.64 -32.26 -15.11
C ALA A 16 15.58 -33.45 -14.10
N ALA A 17 15.00 -33.22 -12.93
CA ALA A 17 14.80 -34.23 -11.91
C ALA A 17 13.70 -35.26 -12.27
N LEU A 18 12.80 -34.92 -13.19
CA LEU A 18 11.72 -35.81 -13.63
C LEU A 18 12.25 -36.90 -14.60
N SER A 19 11.62 -38.09 -14.58
CA SER A 19 11.86 -39.11 -15.60
C SER A 19 11.41 -38.61 -16.99
N GLU A 20 11.95 -39.20 -18.05
CA GLU A 20 11.53 -38.85 -19.42
C GLU A 20 10.04 -39.11 -19.64
N ALA A 21 9.50 -40.18 -19.07
CA ALA A 21 8.07 -40.51 -19.14
C ALA A 21 7.20 -39.43 -18.45
N ASP A 22 7.63 -38.94 -17.29
CA ASP A 22 6.88 -37.90 -16.57
C ASP A 22 6.99 -36.54 -17.26
N ARG A 23 8.13 -36.20 -17.84
CA ARG A 23 8.28 -34.99 -18.68
C ARG A 23 7.34 -35.03 -19.89
N ARG A 24 7.24 -36.19 -20.58
CA ARG A 24 6.28 -36.34 -21.69
C ARG A 24 4.84 -36.19 -21.22
N ARG A 25 4.45 -36.84 -20.11
CA ARG A 25 3.11 -36.69 -19.53
C ARG A 25 2.78 -35.25 -19.17
N LEU A 26 3.74 -34.52 -18.60
CA LEU A 26 3.58 -33.10 -18.27
C LEU A 26 3.41 -32.26 -19.54
N ALA A 27 4.23 -32.50 -20.57
CA ALA A 27 4.12 -31.81 -21.85
C ALA A 27 2.74 -32.08 -22.52
N ASP A 28 2.32 -33.33 -22.57
CA ASP A 28 1.00 -33.72 -23.10
C ASP A 28 -0.15 -33.06 -22.33
N PHE A 29 -0.05 -33.02 -20.98
CA PHE A 29 -1.02 -32.35 -20.15
C PHE A 29 -1.10 -30.84 -20.46
N LEU A 30 0.04 -30.17 -20.55
CA LEU A 30 0.08 -28.74 -20.86
C LEU A 30 -0.46 -28.43 -22.26
N CYS A 31 -0.09 -29.25 -23.25
CA CYS A 31 -0.52 -29.02 -24.65
C CYS A 31 -1.98 -29.37 -24.92
N VAL A 32 -2.53 -30.39 -24.23
CA VAL A 32 -3.85 -30.94 -24.51
C VAL A 32 -4.90 -30.49 -23.51
N LYS A 33 -4.54 -30.30 -22.23
CA LYS A 33 -5.48 -30.03 -21.16
C LYS A 33 -5.44 -28.57 -20.65
N CYS A 34 -4.38 -27.83 -20.92
CA CYS A 34 -4.28 -26.44 -20.52
C CYS A 34 -4.67 -25.51 -21.67
N HIS A 35 -5.52 -24.55 -21.36
CA HIS A 35 -5.95 -23.53 -22.31
C HIS A 35 -5.47 -22.17 -21.81
N PHE A 36 -4.81 -21.42 -22.66
CA PHE A 36 -4.33 -20.08 -22.39
C PHE A 36 -5.17 -19.06 -23.15
N VAL A 37 -5.63 -18.03 -22.46
CA VAL A 37 -6.28 -16.90 -23.09
C VAL A 37 -5.27 -15.75 -23.16
N VAL A 38 -4.96 -15.32 -24.37
CA VAL A 38 -4.07 -14.18 -24.62
C VAL A 38 -4.93 -12.99 -25.00
N VAL A 39 -4.91 -11.95 -24.18
CA VAL A 39 -5.63 -10.70 -24.46
C VAL A 39 -4.62 -9.63 -24.82
N LEU A 40 -4.74 -9.10 -26.03
CA LEU A 40 -3.91 -8.03 -26.55
C LEU A 40 -4.72 -6.75 -26.60
N SER A 41 -4.25 -5.68 -25.99
CA SER A 41 -4.85 -4.36 -26.06
C SER A 41 -3.80 -3.31 -26.43
N ARG A 42 -4.16 -2.39 -27.33
CA ARG A 42 -3.34 -1.21 -27.64
C ARG A 42 -3.58 -0.07 -26.65
N ASP A 43 -4.65 -0.17 -25.87
CA ASP A 43 -5.05 0.78 -24.86
C ASP A 43 -4.69 0.22 -23.48
N ILE A 44 -3.81 0.90 -22.79
CA ILE A 44 -3.30 0.49 -21.46
C ILE A 44 -4.42 0.49 -20.41
N ASP A 45 -5.35 1.44 -20.46
CA ASP A 45 -6.43 1.51 -19.49
C ASP A 45 -7.43 0.36 -19.69
N ARG A 46 -7.69 -0.02 -20.94
CA ARG A 46 -8.49 -1.21 -21.27
C ARG A 46 -7.76 -2.50 -20.92
N ALA A 47 -6.47 -2.61 -21.22
CA ALA A 47 -5.67 -3.78 -20.84
C ALA A 47 -5.74 -3.99 -19.32
N HIS A 48 -5.63 -2.90 -18.58
CA HIS A 48 -5.71 -2.90 -17.13
C HIS A 48 -7.10 -3.32 -16.62
N HIS A 49 -8.16 -2.80 -17.22
CA HIS A 49 -9.52 -3.19 -16.88
C HIS A 49 -9.78 -4.69 -17.14
N PHE A 50 -9.36 -5.19 -18.31
CA PHE A 50 -9.45 -6.63 -18.62
C PHE A 50 -8.65 -7.49 -17.65
N PHE A 51 -7.43 -7.06 -17.29
CA PHE A 51 -6.60 -7.78 -16.35
C PHE A 51 -7.24 -7.85 -14.96
N THR A 52 -7.86 -6.76 -14.49
CA THR A 52 -8.57 -6.72 -13.21
C THR A 52 -9.78 -7.65 -13.22
N VAL A 53 -10.62 -7.59 -14.26
CA VAL A 53 -11.82 -8.41 -14.37
C VAL A 53 -11.49 -9.90 -14.51
N LEU A 54 -10.46 -10.26 -15.27
CA LEU A 54 -10.06 -11.66 -15.44
C LEU A 54 -9.43 -12.25 -14.17
N ASN A 55 -8.78 -11.43 -13.36
CA ASN A 55 -8.19 -11.85 -12.08
C ASN A 55 -9.17 -11.91 -10.90
N GLU A 56 -10.43 -11.46 -11.06
CA GLU A 56 -11.45 -11.60 -10.01
C GLU A 56 -11.74 -13.07 -9.62
N ARG A 57 -11.38 -14.04 -10.46
CA ARG A 57 -11.49 -15.49 -10.18
C ARG A 57 -10.22 -16.12 -9.62
N GLY A 58 -9.11 -15.37 -9.53
CA GLY A 58 -7.83 -15.80 -8.95
C GLY A 58 -7.45 -14.96 -7.74
N ARG A 59 -6.16 -14.81 -7.50
CA ARG A 59 -5.65 -13.84 -6.55
C ARG A 59 -5.80 -12.46 -7.20
N SER A 60 -6.85 -11.74 -6.82
CA SER A 60 -7.11 -10.40 -7.38
C SER A 60 -5.85 -9.54 -7.22
N LEU A 61 -5.49 -8.83 -8.29
CA LEU A 61 -4.46 -7.80 -8.18
C LEU A 61 -4.94 -6.83 -7.09
N GLN A 62 -4.17 -6.73 -6.03
CA GLN A 62 -4.51 -5.77 -4.98
C GLN A 62 -4.40 -4.37 -5.59
N ARG A 63 -5.32 -3.48 -5.24
CA ARG A 63 -5.26 -2.05 -5.66
C ARG A 63 -3.88 -1.43 -5.41
N ASN A 64 -3.19 -1.96 -4.42
CA ASN A 64 -1.81 -1.67 -4.10
C ASN A 64 -0.84 -1.91 -5.28
N ASP A 65 -0.95 -3.04 -5.99
CA ASP A 65 -0.08 -3.35 -7.13
C ASP A 65 -0.35 -2.42 -8.32
N ILE A 66 -1.61 -2.02 -8.48
CA ILE A 66 -2.03 -1.07 -9.52
C ILE A 66 -1.42 0.29 -9.26
N LEU A 67 -1.54 0.79 -8.04
CA LEU A 67 -0.97 2.07 -7.63
C LEU A 67 0.56 2.06 -7.72
N LYS A 68 1.19 0.94 -7.34
CA LYS A 68 2.64 0.73 -7.50
C LYS A 68 3.07 0.91 -8.95
N ALA A 69 2.40 0.23 -9.87
CA ALA A 69 2.72 0.30 -11.29
C ALA A 69 2.53 1.72 -11.86
N GLU A 70 1.45 2.39 -11.45
CA GLU A 70 1.15 3.77 -11.87
C GLU A 70 2.19 4.76 -11.37
N LEU A 71 2.57 4.69 -10.11
CA LEU A 71 3.57 5.56 -9.50
C LEU A 71 4.96 5.34 -10.10
N LEU A 72 5.39 4.09 -10.23
CA LEU A 72 6.73 3.77 -10.75
C LEU A 72 6.89 4.09 -12.23
N LYS A 73 5.80 4.11 -13.02
CA LYS A 73 5.83 4.50 -14.43
C LYS A 73 6.33 5.93 -14.65
N GLY A 74 6.09 6.83 -13.70
CA GLY A 74 6.53 8.24 -13.77
C GLY A 74 7.92 8.51 -13.19
N VAL A 75 8.64 7.46 -12.72
CA VAL A 75 9.97 7.59 -12.10
C VAL A 75 11.05 7.27 -13.12
N PRO A 76 12.12 8.10 -13.24
CA PRO A 76 13.27 7.79 -14.08
C PRO A 76 13.92 6.46 -13.71
N PRO A 77 14.43 5.67 -14.70
CA PRO A 77 15.00 4.35 -14.45
C PRO A 77 16.09 4.30 -13.38
N GLU A 78 16.93 5.32 -13.31
CA GLU A 78 18.03 5.47 -12.34
C GLU A 78 17.54 5.64 -10.89
N ARG A 79 16.30 6.09 -10.68
CA ARG A 79 15.68 6.30 -9.36
C ARG A 79 14.56 5.29 -9.06
N ALA A 80 14.25 4.43 -10.01
CA ALA A 80 13.16 3.46 -9.86
C ALA A 80 13.39 2.50 -8.68
N GLY A 81 14.64 2.15 -8.39
CA GLY A 81 15.01 1.31 -7.25
C GLY A 81 14.67 1.95 -5.91
N ASP A 82 15.03 3.23 -5.73
CA ASP A 82 14.77 3.97 -4.50
C ASP A 82 13.26 4.20 -4.29
N ALA A 83 12.55 4.59 -5.35
CA ALA A 83 11.10 4.76 -5.30
C ALA A 83 10.36 3.44 -4.98
N LEU A 84 10.86 2.33 -5.54
CA LEU A 84 10.34 1.00 -5.24
C LEU A 84 10.55 0.65 -3.76
N ALA A 85 11.73 0.91 -3.20
CA ALA A 85 12.03 0.64 -1.80
C ALA A 85 11.12 1.44 -0.85
N LEU A 86 10.91 2.74 -1.13
CA LEU A 86 9.99 3.59 -0.36
C LEU A 86 8.55 3.07 -0.41
N TRP A 87 8.09 2.64 -1.59
CA TRP A 87 6.77 2.05 -1.74
C TRP A 87 6.62 0.75 -0.96
N GLU A 88 7.59 -0.16 -1.07
CA GLU A 88 7.55 -1.46 -0.39
C GLU A 88 7.60 -1.29 1.13
N GLU A 89 8.39 -0.36 1.64
CA GLU A 89 8.42 -0.01 3.06
C GLU A 89 7.05 0.48 3.53
N ALA A 90 6.46 1.46 2.85
CA ALA A 90 5.15 2.01 3.20
C ALA A 90 4.06 0.93 3.09
N SER A 91 4.05 0.16 2.01
CA SER A 91 3.09 -0.91 1.78
C SER A 91 3.17 -2.02 2.85
N SER A 92 4.38 -2.39 3.27
CA SER A 92 4.59 -3.36 4.35
C SER A 92 4.02 -2.87 5.69
N LYS A 93 4.23 -1.59 6.01
CA LYS A 93 3.69 -0.98 7.24
C LYS A 93 2.17 -0.86 7.22
N LEU A 94 1.59 -0.58 6.07
CA LEU A 94 0.14 -0.41 5.92
C LEU A 94 -0.62 -1.73 5.89
N GLY A 95 -0.05 -2.76 5.25
CA GLY A 95 -0.68 -4.07 5.13
C GLY A 95 -2.14 -4.01 4.64
N PRO A 96 -3.09 -4.66 5.36
CA PRO A 96 -4.51 -4.63 5.00
C PRO A 96 -5.18 -3.26 5.08
N ALA A 97 -4.57 -2.31 5.79
CA ALA A 97 -5.11 -0.96 5.97
C ALA A 97 -4.73 0.02 4.85
N PHE A 98 -4.14 -0.47 3.78
CA PHE A 98 -3.66 0.33 2.67
C PHE A 98 -4.73 1.28 2.09
N GLU A 99 -5.93 0.76 1.79
CA GLU A 99 -7.01 1.58 1.23
C GLU A 99 -7.51 2.64 2.21
N THR A 100 -7.65 2.27 3.49
CA THR A 100 -8.07 3.17 4.55
C THR A 100 -7.05 4.29 4.74
N PHE A 101 -5.76 3.98 4.69
CA PHE A 101 -4.71 4.98 4.75
C PHE A 101 -4.85 6.03 3.64
N PHE A 102 -5.08 5.61 2.39
CA PHE A 102 -5.25 6.56 1.28
C PHE A 102 -6.52 7.42 1.45
N SER A 103 -7.59 6.88 2.00
CA SER A 103 -8.77 7.68 2.34
C SER A 103 -8.45 8.77 3.37
N HIS A 104 -7.67 8.44 4.39
CA HIS A 104 -7.19 9.42 5.38
C HIS A 104 -6.24 10.44 4.74
N LEU A 105 -5.35 9.99 3.85
CA LEU A 105 -4.45 10.85 3.12
C LEU A 105 -5.20 11.92 2.30
N PHE A 106 -6.26 11.50 1.60
CA PHE A 106 -7.10 12.45 0.85
C PHE A 106 -7.78 13.45 1.77
N SER A 107 -8.31 13.02 2.91
CA SER A 107 -8.91 13.91 3.91
C SER A 107 -7.90 14.93 4.45
N ILE A 108 -6.67 14.50 4.74
CA ILE A 108 -5.58 15.37 5.19
C ILE A 108 -5.28 16.48 4.17
N HIS A 109 -5.37 16.16 2.89
CA HIS A 109 -5.11 17.12 1.81
C HIS A 109 -6.37 17.84 1.30
N GLY A 110 -7.50 17.74 2.00
CA GLY A 110 -8.74 18.42 1.66
C GLY A 110 -9.42 17.88 0.40
N HIS A 111 -9.16 16.63 0.05
CA HIS A 111 -9.74 15.98 -1.12
C HIS A 111 -10.84 15.00 -0.71
N SER A 112 -11.94 14.99 -1.45
CA SER A 112 -13.02 14.00 -1.33
C SER A 112 -13.05 13.14 -2.59
N GLU A 113 -12.14 12.20 -2.67
CA GLU A 113 -12.02 11.32 -3.84
C GLU A 113 -12.62 9.94 -3.56
N SER A 114 -13.56 9.54 -4.40
CA SER A 114 -14.17 8.19 -4.31
C SER A 114 -13.31 7.12 -4.96
N LYS A 115 -12.35 7.50 -5.82
CA LYS A 115 -11.47 6.59 -6.56
C LYS A 115 -10.02 6.81 -6.16
N ILE A 116 -9.42 5.84 -5.52
CA ILE A 116 -8.04 5.91 -5.00
C ILE A 116 -7.04 6.31 -6.09
N ILE A 117 -7.11 5.72 -7.28
CA ILE A 117 -6.17 6.00 -8.38
C ILE A 117 -6.25 7.47 -8.80
N THR A 118 -7.46 8.03 -8.93
CA THR A 118 -7.67 9.43 -9.30
C THR A 118 -7.11 10.37 -8.22
N GLY A 119 -7.38 10.08 -6.95
CA GLY A 119 -6.88 10.86 -5.83
C GLY A 119 -5.35 10.82 -5.75
N VAL A 120 -4.74 9.65 -5.93
CA VAL A 120 -3.26 9.52 -5.93
C VAL A 120 -2.65 10.29 -7.09
N ARG A 121 -3.19 10.20 -8.32
CA ARG A 121 -2.70 10.98 -9.48
C ARG A 121 -2.71 12.47 -9.19
N ARG A 122 -3.78 12.96 -8.56
CA ARG A 122 -3.89 14.36 -8.17
C ARG A 122 -2.79 14.77 -7.19
N LEU A 123 -2.65 14.02 -6.08
CA LEU A 123 -1.62 14.30 -5.08
C LEU A 123 -0.20 14.21 -5.66
N VAL A 124 0.07 13.27 -6.56
CA VAL A 124 1.34 13.17 -7.28
C VAL A 124 1.62 14.43 -8.08
N ASN A 125 0.61 14.95 -8.82
CA ASN A 125 0.76 16.18 -9.58
C ASN A 125 0.98 17.39 -8.66
N ASP A 126 0.22 17.50 -7.57
CA ASP A 126 0.31 18.60 -6.61
C ASP A 126 1.67 18.63 -5.88
N THR A 127 2.32 17.49 -5.73
CA THR A 127 3.64 17.34 -5.08
C THR A 127 4.83 17.40 -6.04
N GLY A 128 4.57 17.55 -7.34
CA GLY A 128 5.62 17.65 -8.35
C GLY A 128 6.19 16.33 -8.84
N GLY A 129 5.47 15.23 -8.62
CA GLY A 129 5.79 13.92 -9.17
C GLY A 129 5.79 12.75 -8.18
N PRO A 130 5.99 11.51 -8.67
CA PRO A 130 5.89 10.32 -7.85
C PRO A 130 6.92 10.23 -6.72
N GLU A 131 8.16 10.61 -6.97
CA GLU A 131 9.25 10.53 -5.99
C GLU A 131 9.04 11.51 -4.82
N PRO A 132 8.79 12.82 -5.03
CA PRO A 132 8.42 13.74 -3.96
C PRO A 132 7.18 13.29 -3.20
N PHE A 133 6.18 12.75 -3.88
CA PHE A 133 4.97 12.21 -3.27
C PHE A 133 5.29 11.04 -2.31
N LEU A 134 6.07 10.06 -2.77
CA LEU A 134 6.46 8.93 -1.93
C LEU A 134 7.28 9.38 -0.72
N LYS A 135 8.31 10.20 -0.95
CA LYS A 135 9.28 10.59 0.07
C LYS A 135 8.69 11.56 1.11
N SER A 136 7.90 12.55 0.67
CA SER A 136 7.44 13.64 1.53
C SER A 136 6.04 13.43 2.10
N ILE A 137 5.23 12.60 1.46
CA ILE A 137 3.82 12.38 1.84
C ILE A 137 3.62 10.94 2.31
N VAL A 138 3.80 9.96 1.43
CA VAL A 138 3.40 8.57 1.71
C VAL A 138 4.22 7.98 2.86
N THR A 139 5.54 8.00 2.76
CA THR A 139 6.43 7.35 3.76
C THR A 139 6.24 7.89 5.16
N PRO A 140 6.29 9.23 5.41
CA PRO A 140 6.14 9.75 6.78
C PRO A 140 4.73 9.57 7.33
N LEU A 141 3.68 9.73 6.50
CA LEU A 141 2.31 9.55 6.98
C LEU A 141 1.96 8.07 7.17
N ALA A 142 2.49 7.15 6.35
CA ALA A 142 2.35 5.71 6.56
C ALA A 142 3.01 5.26 7.87
N HIS A 143 4.17 5.83 8.20
CA HIS A 143 4.81 5.57 9.49
C HIS A 143 3.92 6.04 10.66
N SER A 144 3.42 7.28 10.62
CA SER A 144 2.53 7.82 11.65
C SER A 144 1.23 7.01 11.78
N TYR A 145 0.67 6.58 10.67
CA TYR A 145 -0.52 5.73 10.67
C TYR A 145 -0.27 4.33 11.24
N HIS A 146 0.89 3.75 10.92
CA HIS A 146 1.30 2.49 11.54
C HIS A 146 1.42 2.62 13.06
N VAL A 147 2.08 3.66 13.54
CA VAL A 147 2.20 3.98 14.97
C VAL A 147 0.81 4.12 15.63
N LEU A 148 -0.08 4.86 14.99
CA LEU A 148 -1.45 5.10 15.47
C LEU A 148 -2.22 3.78 15.65
N ARG A 149 -2.12 2.85 14.69
CA ARG A 149 -2.84 1.58 14.74
C ARG A 149 -2.20 0.53 15.65
N SER A 150 -0.89 0.58 15.79
CA SER A 150 -0.13 -0.40 16.57
C SER A 150 0.11 0.01 18.02
N ALA A 151 -0.51 1.10 18.48
CA ALA A 151 -0.28 1.66 19.82
C ALA A 151 -0.60 0.68 20.96
N ALA A 152 -1.48 -0.31 20.72
CA ALA A 152 -1.80 -1.34 21.71
C ALA A 152 -0.75 -2.46 21.77
N ASP A 153 -0.04 -2.73 20.66
CA ASP A 153 0.72 -3.97 20.44
C ASP A 153 2.24 -3.78 20.52
N ILE A 154 2.75 -2.54 20.43
CA ILE A 154 4.19 -2.30 20.28
C ILE A 154 4.74 -1.54 21.49
N GLU A 155 5.93 -1.92 21.93
CA GLU A 155 6.86 -1.08 22.70
C GLU A 155 7.37 0.09 21.83
N LEU A 156 6.45 0.98 21.46
CA LEU A 156 6.81 2.18 20.74
C LEU A 156 7.51 3.15 21.70
N SER A 157 8.44 3.90 21.17
CA SER A 157 9.07 5.05 21.83
C SER A 157 8.09 6.25 22.01
N ILE A 158 6.81 5.95 22.23
CA ILE A 158 5.76 6.91 22.51
C ILE A 158 5.55 6.95 24.00
N ASP A 159 5.36 8.16 24.52
CA ASP A 159 4.99 8.39 25.91
C ASP A 159 3.77 7.54 26.33
N ALA A 160 3.80 7.02 27.55
CA ALA A 160 2.74 6.15 28.09
C ALA A 160 1.36 6.85 28.09
N GLU A 161 1.33 8.16 28.27
CA GLU A 161 0.10 8.94 28.23
C GLU A 161 -0.45 9.06 26.80
N ALA A 162 0.41 9.33 25.80
CA ALA A 162 0.04 9.34 24.40
C ALA A 162 -0.54 7.99 23.97
N ARG A 163 0.12 6.88 24.35
CA ARG A 163 -0.35 5.52 24.10
C ARG A 163 -1.77 5.29 24.65
N ARG A 164 -2.07 5.78 25.84
CA ARG A 164 -3.40 5.64 26.45
C ARG A 164 -4.48 6.29 25.58
N TYR A 165 -4.24 7.50 25.07
CA TYR A 165 -5.19 8.17 24.17
C TYR A 165 -5.36 7.44 22.85
N LEU A 166 -4.27 6.93 22.25
CA LEU A 166 -4.36 6.13 21.04
C LEU A 166 -5.17 4.84 21.24
N VAL A 167 -5.03 4.18 22.39
CA VAL A 167 -5.85 3.00 22.75
C VAL A 167 -7.33 3.37 22.89
N TYR A 168 -7.65 4.53 23.45
CA TYR A 168 -9.04 4.99 23.56
C TYR A 168 -9.62 5.34 22.20
N LEU A 169 -8.89 6.10 21.40
CA LEU A 169 -9.26 6.44 20.03
C LEU A 169 -9.45 5.20 19.16
N GLY A 170 -8.64 4.18 19.32
CA GLY A 170 -8.75 2.90 18.59
C GLY A 170 -10.06 2.13 18.86
N ARG A 171 -10.86 2.52 19.86
CA ARG A 171 -12.20 1.99 20.09
C ARG A 171 -13.28 2.67 19.25
N LEU A 172 -12.94 3.79 18.62
CA LEU A 172 -13.82 4.56 17.75
C LEU A 172 -13.53 4.22 16.27
N PRO A 173 -14.51 4.34 15.37
CA PRO A 173 -14.25 4.26 13.94
C PRO A 173 -13.20 5.29 13.50
N GLU A 174 -12.22 4.86 12.70
CA GLU A 174 -11.06 5.67 12.31
C GLU A 174 -11.41 6.91 11.48
N GLY A 175 -12.58 6.92 10.78
CA GLY A 175 -12.90 7.94 9.78
C GLY A 175 -12.85 9.37 10.26
N ASP A 176 -13.21 9.62 11.52
CA ASP A 176 -13.43 10.98 12.01
C ASP A 176 -12.18 11.58 12.67
N TRP A 177 -11.34 10.76 13.28
CA TRP A 177 -10.23 11.22 14.11
C TRP A 177 -8.84 10.86 13.55
N ALA A 178 -8.73 9.76 12.80
CA ALA A 178 -7.43 9.25 12.35
C ALA A 178 -6.65 10.25 11.47
N PRO A 179 -7.26 11.01 10.55
CA PRO A 179 -6.52 12.04 9.79
C PRO A 179 -5.83 13.05 10.70
N ALA A 180 -6.52 13.54 11.74
CA ALA A 180 -5.94 14.46 12.72
C ALA A 180 -4.86 13.79 13.58
N GLY A 181 -5.08 12.55 14.00
CA GLY A 181 -4.10 11.74 14.74
C GLY A 181 -2.80 11.47 13.96
N ILE A 182 -2.93 11.15 12.67
CA ILE A 182 -1.78 10.95 11.76
C ILE A 182 -0.96 12.24 11.66
N LEU A 183 -1.63 13.39 11.47
CA LEU A 183 -0.95 14.69 11.39
C LEU A 183 -0.27 15.06 12.71
N ALA A 184 -0.93 14.84 13.85
CA ALA A 184 -0.35 15.11 15.16
C ALA A 184 0.95 14.32 15.37
N LEU A 185 0.94 13.02 15.06
CA LEU A 185 2.11 12.16 15.20
C LEU A 185 3.22 12.54 14.22
N LYS A 186 2.89 12.92 12.98
CA LYS A 186 3.89 13.37 12.01
C LYS A 186 4.52 14.70 12.42
N GLN A 187 3.69 15.68 12.77
CA GLN A 187 4.13 17.06 13.02
C GLN A 187 4.98 17.18 14.27
N TYR A 188 4.69 16.37 15.28
CA TYR A 188 5.33 16.41 16.60
C TYR A 188 6.09 15.11 16.91
N GLN A 189 6.67 14.48 15.88
CA GLN A 189 7.50 13.27 16.06
C GLN A 189 8.70 13.50 17.02
N ASP A 190 9.25 14.74 17.03
CA ASP A 190 10.37 15.17 17.85
C ASP A 190 9.94 15.93 19.12
N ASP A 191 8.62 16.09 19.35
CA ASP A 191 8.04 16.74 20.53
C ASP A 191 6.91 15.89 21.12
N PRO A 192 7.24 14.85 21.88
CA PRO A 192 6.25 13.90 22.43
C PRO A 192 5.24 14.57 23.36
N VAL A 193 5.61 15.67 24.03
CA VAL A 193 4.68 16.41 24.91
C VAL A 193 3.55 17.04 24.10
N ARG A 194 3.89 17.74 23.02
CA ARG A 194 2.87 18.32 22.12
C ARG A 194 2.04 17.28 21.42
N ALA A 195 2.67 16.18 20.96
CA ALA A 195 1.94 15.06 20.38
C ALA A 195 0.89 14.52 21.36
N THR A 196 1.26 14.30 22.62
CA THR A 196 0.37 13.82 23.69
C THR A 196 -0.77 14.80 23.96
N LEU A 197 -0.50 16.10 24.04
CA LEU A 197 -1.54 17.12 24.25
C LEU A 197 -2.57 17.13 23.10
N LEU A 198 -2.10 17.03 21.86
CA LEU A 198 -3.00 16.96 20.69
C LEU A 198 -3.83 15.68 20.67
N LEU A 199 -3.22 14.54 20.94
CA LEU A 199 -3.94 13.26 21.02
C LEU A 199 -5.01 13.29 22.09
N LYS A 200 -4.74 13.92 23.24
CA LYS A 200 -5.72 14.16 24.30
C LYS A 200 -6.92 14.98 23.81
N GLU A 201 -6.66 16.08 23.10
CA GLU A 201 -7.75 16.92 22.57
C GLU A 201 -8.53 16.22 21.46
N ILE A 202 -7.85 15.46 20.60
CA ILE A 202 -8.52 14.63 19.57
C ILE A 202 -9.41 13.57 20.24
N ASP A 203 -8.92 12.88 21.26
CA ASP A 203 -9.70 11.91 22.04
C ASP A 203 -10.93 12.53 22.66
N ARG A 204 -10.76 13.69 23.33
CA ARG A 204 -11.87 14.44 23.93
C ARG A 204 -12.94 14.84 22.90
N LEU A 205 -12.51 15.39 21.77
CA LEU A 205 -13.42 15.82 20.70
C LEU A 205 -14.11 14.65 20.02
N ALA A 206 -13.38 13.58 19.70
CA ALA A 206 -13.92 12.39 19.05
C ALA A 206 -15.02 11.72 19.90
N HIS A 207 -14.86 11.71 21.24
CA HIS A 207 -15.87 11.17 22.14
C HIS A 207 -17.06 12.13 22.33
N LEU A 208 -16.83 13.45 22.39
CA LEU A 208 -17.91 14.44 22.52
C LEU A 208 -18.82 14.54 21.29
N LEU A 209 -18.24 14.39 20.08
CA LEU A 209 -19.01 14.47 18.83
C LEU A 209 -19.88 13.24 18.57
N ARG A 210 -19.79 12.22 19.40
CA ARG A 210 -20.58 10.98 19.30
C ARG A 210 -21.69 10.86 20.32
N LEU A 211 -21.82 11.80 21.23
CA LEU A 211 -22.93 11.95 22.15
C LEU A 211 -24.07 12.72 21.50
#